data_fa618573097aea5f9133e2f962950c89
#
_entry.id   fa618573097aea5f9133e2f962950c89
#
_cell.length_a   1.000
_cell.length_b   1.000
_cell.length_c   1.000
_cell.angle_alpha   90.00
_cell.angle_beta   90.00
_cell.angle_gamma   90.00
#
_symmetry.space_group_name_H-M   'P 1'
#
loop_
_entity.id
_entity.type
_entity.pdbx_description
1 polymer ?
#
loop_
_entity_poly.entity_id
_entity_poly.type
_entity_poly.pdbx_seq_one_letter_code
_entity_poly.pdbx_strand_id
1 'polypeptide(L)'
;MPQSNHKSRRKTPWDNTVERTPVQDYLHTEYEKAYQQRHQTLADSGEASLINSFVPKVCPYCESVRLGKTGFTRNGIQRYRCYACGKTSTPVTGTIFEGHKIAIREWMDYTLNIIRYVSINADSWNNRNAFTTSRYWLEKIFLVLRSYYDNSEPLSGRVYLDETYYSVRSDAIQRTPDGGKLRGLSRNQLCVGVACTDDRILCIFEGNGKPSKWKTLKAFQNYIAPGSTLVHDMEKTHVDLVDKLNLVSEAYDESEIKHLTGKKNPLYRVNEVHVRLKNFLHAHNSFNRESLQGYLDIFTFAMNPPSEPLEKVELLLNLAFKTSITLRYRELFSQNQED
;
A
#
# COMPACT_ATOMS: atom_id res chain seq x y z
N MET A 1 34.19 -1.86 18.17
CA MET A 1 32.74 -1.95 17.88
C MET A 1 32.49 -1.12 16.65
N PRO A 2 31.85 -1.62 15.57
CA PRO A 2 31.54 -0.77 14.44
C PRO A 2 30.46 0.20 14.88
N GLN A 3 30.71 1.50 14.73
CA GLN A 3 29.73 2.55 14.93
C GLN A 3 28.58 2.30 13.95
N SER A 4 27.41 1.92 14.47
CA SER A 4 26.21 1.82 13.68
C SER A 4 25.87 3.21 13.14
N ASN A 5 25.72 3.30 11.84
CA ASN A 5 25.50 4.55 11.12
C ASN A 5 24.04 5.00 11.34
N HIS A 6 23.73 5.58 12.51
CA HIS A 6 22.39 6.04 12.93
C HIS A 6 21.91 7.31 12.20
N LYS A 7 22.27 7.49 10.92
CA LYS A 7 21.90 8.67 10.13
C LYS A 7 20.40 8.84 9.87
N SER A 8 19.60 7.80 10.11
CA SER A 8 18.14 7.82 9.83
C SER A 8 17.27 8.11 11.04
N ARG A 9 17.82 8.15 12.25
CA ARG A 9 17.08 8.40 13.48
C ARG A 9 16.60 9.84 13.56
N ARG A 10 15.34 10.06 13.91
CA ARG A 10 14.88 11.38 14.34
C ARG A 10 15.57 11.75 15.66
N LYS A 11 16.21 12.89 15.68
CA LYS A 11 16.85 13.42 16.88
C LYS A 11 15.81 14.00 17.83
N THR A 12 16.06 13.88 19.13
CA THR A 12 15.31 14.67 20.11
C THR A 12 15.73 16.13 20.03
N PRO A 13 14.91 17.09 20.49
CA PRO A 13 15.32 18.49 20.58
C PRO A 13 16.57 18.71 21.44
N TRP A 14 16.89 17.75 22.30
CA TRP A 14 17.97 17.85 23.29
C TRP A 14 19.23 17.05 22.92
N ASP A 15 19.31 16.49 21.72
CA ASP A 15 20.49 15.68 21.31
C ASP A 15 21.82 16.43 21.41
N ASN A 16 21.83 17.74 21.21
CA ASN A 16 23.02 18.61 21.30
C ASN A 16 23.02 19.51 22.55
N THR A 17 22.11 19.29 23.49
CA THR A 17 22.03 20.09 24.72
C THR A 17 22.96 19.51 25.78
N VAL A 18 23.93 20.31 26.24
CA VAL A 18 24.93 19.91 27.25
C VAL A 18 24.30 19.86 28.65
N GLU A 19 23.51 20.86 28.97
CA GLU A 19 22.80 20.91 30.26
C GLU A 19 21.27 20.72 30.01
N ARG A 20 20.76 19.63 30.57
CA ARG A 20 19.34 19.28 30.50
C ARG A 20 18.70 19.40 31.86
N THR A 21 17.44 19.79 31.88
CA THR A 21 16.65 19.64 33.12
C THR A 21 16.46 18.14 33.42
N PRO A 22 16.16 17.75 34.67
CA PRO A 22 15.92 16.34 35.02
C PRO A 22 14.83 15.68 34.15
N VAL A 23 13.78 16.42 33.77
CA VAL A 23 12.70 15.92 32.90
C VAL A 23 13.21 15.70 31.47
N GLN A 24 13.99 16.65 30.93
CA GLN A 24 14.56 16.52 29.60
C GLN A 24 15.53 15.35 29.50
N ASP A 25 16.36 15.16 30.54
CA ASP A 25 17.32 14.05 30.60
C ASP A 25 16.60 12.70 30.69
N TYR A 26 15.57 12.60 31.54
CA TYR A 26 14.75 11.40 31.63
C TYR A 26 14.09 11.05 30.28
N LEU A 27 13.41 12.01 29.65
CA LEU A 27 12.74 11.81 28.36
C LEU A 27 13.73 11.42 27.25
N HIS A 28 14.88 12.08 27.20
CA HIS A 28 15.93 11.74 26.24
C HIS A 28 16.45 10.31 26.43
N THR A 29 16.71 9.92 27.68
CA THR A 29 17.18 8.59 28.03
C THR A 29 16.18 7.51 27.66
N GLU A 30 14.91 7.69 28.02
CA GLU A 30 13.85 6.74 27.65
C GLU A 30 13.60 6.68 26.14
N TYR A 31 13.73 7.81 25.44
CA TYR A 31 13.68 7.85 23.99
C TYR A 31 14.79 7.02 23.36
N GLU A 32 16.03 7.13 23.84
CA GLU A 32 17.16 6.34 23.31
C GLU A 32 17.01 4.84 23.59
N LYS A 33 16.60 4.47 24.80
CA LYS A 33 16.35 3.06 25.16
C LYS A 33 15.31 2.44 24.23
N ALA A 34 14.17 3.11 24.07
CA ALA A 34 13.09 2.61 23.22
C ALA A 34 13.52 2.59 21.74
N TYR A 35 14.34 3.54 21.28
CA TYR A 35 14.91 3.51 19.95
C TYR A 35 15.80 2.26 19.75
N GLN A 36 16.72 2.00 20.64
CA GLN A 36 17.62 0.85 20.57
C GLN A 36 16.86 -0.49 20.61
N GLN A 37 15.83 -0.60 21.44
CA GLN A 37 14.98 -1.79 21.51
C GLN A 37 14.24 -2.07 20.20
N ARG A 38 13.79 -1.02 19.49
CA ARG A 38 13.08 -1.16 18.21
C ARG A 38 13.99 -1.48 17.05
N HIS A 39 15.14 -0.80 16.98
CA HIS A 39 16.06 -0.87 15.84
C HIS A 39 17.16 -1.91 16.04
N GLN A 40 16.80 -3.11 16.50
CA GLN A 40 17.69 -4.24 16.57
C GLN A 40 18.11 -4.69 15.16
N THR A 41 19.33 -5.18 15.03
CA THR A 41 19.79 -5.82 13.79
C THR A 41 19.19 -7.21 13.64
N LEU A 42 19.18 -7.76 12.43
CA LEU A 42 18.74 -9.15 12.20
C LEU A 42 19.50 -10.17 13.06
N ALA A 43 20.78 -9.90 13.38
CA ALA A 43 21.58 -10.77 14.26
C ALA A 43 21.04 -10.81 15.69
N ASP A 44 20.49 -9.70 16.16
CA ASP A 44 20.00 -9.55 17.53
C ASP A 44 18.48 -9.88 17.64
N SER A 45 17.75 -9.81 16.52
CA SER A 45 16.30 -9.97 16.49
C SER A 45 15.79 -11.40 16.60
N GLY A 46 16.63 -12.40 16.36
CA GLY A 46 16.23 -13.81 16.31
C GLY A 46 15.36 -14.21 15.12
N GLU A 47 15.22 -13.36 14.10
CA GLU A 47 14.31 -13.54 12.97
C GLU A 47 14.76 -14.56 11.91
N ALA A 48 15.98 -15.06 12.03
CA ALA A 48 16.54 -16.01 11.06
C ALA A 48 15.65 -17.26 10.91
N SER A 49 15.02 -17.73 11.99
CA SER A 49 14.11 -18.86 11.97
C SER A 49 12.88 -18.59 11.08
N LEU A 50 12.27 -17.41 11.25
CA LEU A 50 11.14 -16.96 10.41
C LEU A 50 11.56 -16.88 8.94
N ILE A 51 12.66 -16.22 8.64
CA ILE A 51 13.14 -16.07 7.25
C ILE A 51 13.45 -17.43 6.63
N ASN A 52 14.07 -18.34 7.39
CA ASN A 52 14.42 -19.69 6.92
C ASN A 52 13.20 -20.59 6.68
N SER A 53 12.03 -20.27 7.24
CA SER A 53 10.79 -21.00 6.95
C SER A 53 10.30 -20.80 5.50
N PHE A 54 10.72 -19.71 4.85
CA PHE A 54 10.41 -19.41 3.45
C PHE A 54 11.44 -20.06 2.51
N VAL A 55 11.35 -21.37 2.33
CA VAL A 55 12.27 -22.13 1.47
C VAL A 55 12.03 -21.80 0.00
N PRO A 56 13.02 -21.26 -0.75
CA PRO A 56 12.84 -20.97 -2.17
C PRO A 56 12.66 -22.27 -2.96
N LYS A 57 11.64 -22.32 -3.82
CA LYS A 57 11.35 -23.46 -4.69
C LYS A 57 12.15 -23.42 -5.99
N VAL A 58 12.45 -22.22 -6.46
CA VAL A 58 13.18 -21.96 -7.70
C VAL A 58 14.27 -20.90 -7.47
N CYS A 59 15.27 -20.90 -8.34
CA CYS A 59 16.33 -19.90 -8.31
C CYS A 59 15.77 -18.53 -8.71
N PRO A 60 15.96 -17.46 -7.91
CA PRO A 60 15.45 -16.12 -8.24
C PRO A 60 16.16 -15.47 -9.43
N TYR A 61 17.20 -16.10 -9.99
CA TYR A 61 17.96 -15.56 -11.11
C TYR A 61 17.73 -16.27 -12.44
N CYS A 62 17.36 -17.56 -12.44
CA CYS A 62 17.19 -18.36 -13.65
C CYS A 62 16.04 -19.37 -13.56
N GLU A 63 15.21 -19.29 -12.54
CA GLU A 63 14.00 -20.09 -12.32
C GLU A 63 14.23 -21.62 -12.23
N SER A 64 15.50 -22.06 -12.25
CA SER A 64 15.83 -23.47 -12.11
C SER A 64 15.43 -24.01 -10.73
N VAL A 65 14.87 -25.22 -10.69
CA VAL A 65 14.55 -25.94 -9.44
C VAL A 65 15.80 -26.58 -8.79
N ARG A 66 16.96 -26.56 -9.47
CA ARG A 66 18.20 -27.20 -9.00
C ARG A 66 18.91 -26.37 -7.94
N LEU A 67 18.29 -26.25 -6.76
CA LEU A 67 18.81 -25.52 -5.60
C LEU A 67 19.34 -26.50 -4.53
N GLY A 68 20.48 -26.18 -3.94
CA GLY A 68 21.02 -26.88 -2.78
C GLY A 68 21.41 -25.93 -1.65
N LYS A 69 21.24 -26.37 -0.40
CA LYS A 69 21.68 -25.62 0.78
C LYS A 69 23.22 -25.53 0.80
N THR A 70 23.76 -24.33 1.09
CA THR A 70 25.21 -24.09 1.10
C THR A 70 25.66 -23.29 2.32
N GLY A 71 25.20 -23.69 3.51
CA GLY A 71 25.52 -23.04 4.78
C GLY A 71 24.66 -21.81 5.06
N PHE A 72 25.12 -20.93 5.96
CA PHE A 72 24.36 -19.81 6.47
C PHE A 72 25.10 -18.48 6.26
N THR A 73 24.37 -17.40 6.31
CA THR A 73 24.93 -16.05 6.46
C THR A 73 25.40 -15.86 7.91
N ARG A 74 26.14 -14.77 8.17
CA ARG A 74 26.56 -14.38 9.53
C ARG A 74 25.36 -14.26 10.49
N ASN A 75 24.18 -13.89 10.00
CA ASN A 75 22.94 -13.70 10.76
C ASN A 75 22.09 -14.98 10.83
N GLY A 76 22.63 -16.15 10.50
CA GLY A 76 21.89 -17.42 10.57
C GLY A 76 20.88 -17.66 9.47
N ILE A 77 20.85 -16.84 8.40
CA ILE A 77 19.94 -17.02 7.27
C ILE A 77 20.53 -18.08 6.32
N GLN A 78 19.72 -19.08 5.96
CA GLN A 78 20.12 -20.17 5.05
C GLN A 78 20.47 -19.64 3.66
N ARG A 79 21.62 -20.04 3.14
CA ARG A 79 22.02 -19.80 1.74
C ARG A 79 21.71 -21.00 0.87
N TYR A 80 21.33 -20.71 -0.37
CA TYR A 80 21.06 -21.69 -1.43
C TYR A 80 21.95 -21.42 -2.63
N ARG A 81 22.55 -22.46 -3.18
CA ARG A 81 23.32 -22.38 -4.43
C ARG A 81 22.52 -23.01 -5.56
N CYS A 82 22.38 -22.30 -6.67
CA CYS A 82 21.81 -22.84 -7.89
C CYS A 82 22.85 -23.63 -8.68
N TYR A 83 22.58 -24.89 -8.96
CA TYR A 83 23.48 -25.74 -9.75
C TYR A 83 23.36 -25.51 -11.26
N ALA A 84 22.35 -24.74 -11.72
CA ALA A 84 22.21 -24.37 -13.12
C ALA A 84 23.00 -23.10 -13.46
N CYS A 85 22.86 -22.00 -12.66
CA CYS A 85 23.54 -20.73 -12.95
C CYS A 85 24.70 -20.40 -12.00
N GLY A 86 24.97 -21.24 -10.98
CA GLY A 86 26.07 -21.06 -10.04
C GLY A 86 25.87 -19.97 -8.99
N LYS A 87 24.82 -19.14 -9.10
CA LYS A 87 24.55 -18.04 -8.18
C LYS A 87 24.04 -18.51 -6.81
N THR A 88 24.32 -17.73 -5.77
CA THR A 88 23.87 -17.96 -4.41
C THR A 88 22.74 -17.00 -4.07
N SER A 89 21.71 -17.52 -3.39
CA SER A 89 20.53 -16.76 -2.91
C SER A 89 20.21 -17.09 -1.47
N THR A 90 19.31 -16.32 -0.88
CA THR A 90 18.69 -16.56 0.43
C THR A 90 17.17 -16.43 0.27
N PRO A 91 16.35 -16.80 1.27
CA PRO A 91 14.89 -16.63 1.16
C PRO A 91 14.40 -15.21 0.88
N VAL A 92 15.21 -14.20 1.21
CA VAL A 92 14.85 -12.77 0.94
C VAL A 92 15.34 -12.26 -0.41
N THR A 93 16.13 -13.05 -1.15
CA THR A 93 16.66 -12.64 -2.47
C THR A 93 15.52 -12.52 -3.48
N GLY A 94 15.43 -11.40 -4.18
CA GLY A 94 14.36 -11.11 -5.14
C GLY A 94 13.08 -10.61 -4.50
N THR A 95 13.02 -10.43 -3.17
CA THR A 95 11.84 -9.90 -2.46
C THR A 95 12.07 -8.45 -2.03
N ILE A 96 11.03 -7.79 -1.51
CA ILE A 96 11.17 -6.44 -0.92
C ILE A 96 12.14 -6.38 0.26
N PHE A 97 12.48 -7.52 0.85
CA PHE A 97 13.44 -7.63 1.96
C PHE A 97 14.88 -7.82 1.50
N GLU A 98 15.15 -7.89 0.19
CA GLU A 98 16.51 -8.02 -0.31
C GLU A 98 17.38 -6.84 0.14
N GLY A 99 18.53 -7.16 0.75
CA GLY A 99 19.48 -6.17 1.24
C GLY A 99 19.02 -5.33 2.44
N HIS A 100 17.87 -5.65 3.04
CA HIS A 100 17.41 -4.92 4.21
C HIS A 100 18.29 -5.18 5.44
N LYS A 101 18.41 -4.16 6.29
CA LYS A 101 19.22 -4.19 7.52
C LYS A 101 18.35 -4.02 8.77
N ILE A 102 17.06 -3.92 8.59
CA ILE A 102 16.07 -3.56 9.61
C ILE A 102 15.25 -4.81 9.93
N ALA A 103 15.02 -5.05 11.21
CA ALA A 103 14.29 -6.22 11.68
C ALA A 103 12.85 -6.28 11.12
N ILE A 104 12.34 -7.49 10.83
CA ILE A 104 10.96 -7.69 10.38
C ILE A 104 9.95 -7.21 11.41
N ARG A 105 10.31 -7.23 12.71
CA ARG A 105 9.52 -6.64 13.78
C ARG A 105 9.13 -5.18 13.49
N GLU A 106 10.05 -4.38 12.94
CA GLU A 106 9.75 -2.99 12.59
C GLU A 106 8.73 -2.89 11.43
N TRP A 107 8.77 -3.85 10.51
CA TRP A 107 7.75 -3.97 9.46
C TRP A 107 6.37 -4.30 10.02
N MET A 108 6.29 -5.10 11.09
CA MET A 108 5.02 -5.36 11.77
C MET A 108 4.43 -4.07 12.36
N ASP A 109 5.22 -3.33 13.13
CA ASP A 109 4.81 -2.05 13.72
C ASP A 109 4.41 -1.03 12.64
N TYR A 110 5.20 -0.94 11.57
CA TYR A 110 4.92 -0.08 10.43
C TYR A 110 3.59 -0.43 9.75
N THR A 111 3.37 -1.70 9.45
CA THR A 111 2.14 -2.17 8.82
C THR A 111 0.92 -1.88 9.70
N LEU A 112 1.00 -2.15 11.00
CA LEU A 112 -0.07 -1.83 11.96
C LEU A 112 -0.40 -0.34 11.98
N ASN A 113 0.60 0.54 11.91
CA ASN A 113 0.37 1.98 11.84
C ASN A 113 -0.37 2.37 10.56
N ILE A 114 0.08 1.88 9.41
CA ILE A 114 -0.50 2.25 8.10
C ILE A 114 -1.95 1.78 7.97
N ILE A 115 -2.28 0.54 8.36
CA ILE A 115 -3.67 0.05 8.32
C ILE A 115 -4.59 0.72 9.33
N ARG A 116 -4.04 1.39 10.35
CA ARG A 116 -4.77 2.21 11.34
C ARG A 116 -4.85 3.68 10.94
N TYR A 117 -4.67 4.00 9.67
CA TYR A 117 -4.75 5.36 9.12
C TYR A 117 -3.69 6.33 9.67
N VAL A 118 -2.57 5.81 10.16
CA VAL A 118 -1.45 6.66 10.57
C VAL A 118 -0.70 7.15 9.34
N SER A 119 -0.57 8.45 9.19
CA SER A 119 0.18 9.04 8.07
C SER A 119 1.67 8.68 8.11
N ILE A 120 2.36 8.71 6.97
CA ILE A 120 3.82 8.44 6.90
C ILE A 120 4.60 9.35 7.86
N ASN A 121 4.19 10.60 7.98
CA ASN A 121 4.85 11.54 8.89
C ASN A 121 4.67 11.12 10.35
N ALA A 122 3.43 10.79 10.76
CA ALA A 122 3.14 10.30 12.10
C ALA A 122 3.83 8.94 12.36
N ASP A 123 3.84 8.03 11.38
CA ASP A 123 4.57 6.77 11.48
C ASP A 123 6.06 6.98 11.68
N SER A 124 6.69 7.89 10.94
CA SER A 124 8.11 8.20 11.11
C SER A 124 8.43 8.74 12.52
N TRP A 125 7.47 9.39 13.18
CA TRP A 125 7.57 9.75 14.60
C TRP A 125 7.42 8.53 15.52
N ASN A 126 6.41 7.73 15.30
CA ASN A 126 6.11 6.55 16.13
C ASN A 126 7.23 5.52 16.08
N ASN A 127 7.73 5.21 14.89
CA ASN A 127 8.81 4.26 14.67
C ASN A 127 10.20 4.90 14.76
N ARG A 128 10.27 6.24 14.91
CA ARG A 128 11.53 6.98 15.00
C ARG A 128 12.46 6.83 13.80
N ASN A 129 11.86 6.57 12.65
CA ASN A 129 12.54 6.51 11.35
C ASN A 129 12.64 7.89 10.71
N ALA A 130 13.57 8.06 9.77
CA ALA A 130 13.50 9.21 8.86
C ALA A 130 12.26 9.09 7.97
N PHE A 131 11.65 10.23 7.61
CA PHE A 131 10.50 10.26 6.70
C PHE A 131 10.75 9.53 5.38
N THR A 132 11.95 9.68 4.80
CA THR A 132 12.37 8.98 3.59
C THR A 132 12.43 7.46 3.76
N THR A 133 12.76 6.96 4.95
CA THR A 133 12.73 5.53 5.27
C THR A 133 11.30 5.02 5.31
N SER A 134 10.40 5.71 6.02
CA SER A 134 8.98 5.34 6.06
C SER A 134 8.34 5.40 4.68
N ARG A 135 8.68 6.41 3.85
CA ARG A 135 8.25 6.47 2.44
C ARG A 135 8.77 5.29 1.62
N TYR A 136 10.02 4.94 1.75
CA TYR A 136 10.61 3.80 1.04
C TYR A 136 9.92 2.46 1.39
N TRP A 137 9.54 2.29 2.65
CA TRP A 137 8.79 1.10 3.06
C TRP A 137 7.37 1.09 2.49
N LEU A 138 6.72 2.24 2.47
CA LEU A 138 5.40 2.39 1.86
C LEU A 138 5.40 1.96 0.39
N GLU A 139 6.37 2.45 -0.39
CA GLU A 139 6.49 2.09 -1.81
C GLU A 139 6.72 0.58 -2.02
N LYS A 140 7.45 -0.06 -1.11
CA LYS A 140 7.59 -1.53 -1.12
C LYS A 140 6.27 -2.25 -0.87
N ILE A 141 5.46 -1.74 0.08
CA ILE A 141 4.12 -2.29 0.35
C ILE A 141 3.22 -2.09 -0.86
N PHE A 142 3.25 -0.94 -1.52
CA PHE A 142 2.49 -0.69 -2.74
C PHE A 142 2.77 -1.76 -3.81
N LEU A 143 4.03 -2.07 -4.04
CA LEU A 143 4.42 -3.10 -5.02
C LEU A 143 3.87 -4.49 -4.66
N VAL A 144 3.93 -4.88 -3.40
CA VAL A 144 3.41 -6.17 -2.94
C VAL A 144 1.89 -6.23 -3.09
N LEU A 145 1.18 -5.21 -2.65
CA LEU A 145 -0.28 -5.16 -2.72
C LEU A 145 -0.78 -5.06 -4.17
N ARG A 146 -0.10 -4.28 -5.03
CA ARG A 146 -0.45 -4.21 -6.44
C ARG A 146 -0.34 -5.58 -7.10
N SER A 147 0.77 -6.29 -6.88
CA SER A 147 0.94 -7.66 -7.37
C SER A 147 -0.13 -8.63 -6.82
N TYR A 148 -0.53 -8.46 -5.57
CA TYR A 148 -1.59 -9.27 -4.96
C TYR A 148 -2.94 -9.03 -5.64
N TYR A 149 -3.34 -7.77 -5.85
CA TYR A 149 -4.63 -7.46 -6.47
C TYR A 149 -4.68 -7.79 -7.96
N ASP A 150 -3.58 -7.63 -8.69
CA ASP A 150 -3.50 -8.01 -10.11
C ASP A 150 -3.71 -9.52 -10.33
N ASN A 151 -3.48 -10.33 -9.29
CA ASN A 151 -3.66 -11.78 -9.32
C ASN A 151 -4.79 -12.29 -8.40
N SER A 152 -5.62 -11.39 -7.87
CA SER A 152 -6.72 -11.77 -6.97
C SER A 152 -7.93 -12.25 -7.76
N GLU A 153 -8.75 -13.11 -7.10
CA GLU A 153 -10.04 -13.52 -7.66
C GLU A 153 -10.95 -12.31 -7.89
N PRO A 154 -11.60 -12.21 -9.06
CA PRO A 154 -12.54 -11.13 -9.36
C PRO A 154 -13.71 -11.07 -8.36
N LEU A 155 -14.29 -9.90 -8.20
CA LEU A 155 -15.54 -9.72 -7.46
C LEU A 155 -16.67 -10.42 -8.22
N SER A 156 -17.50 -11.19 -7.54
CA SER A 156 -18.57 -11.98 -8.16
C SER A 156 -19.89 -11.83 -7.40
N GLY A 157 -20.97 -12.26 -8.03
CA GLY A 157 -22.32 -12.18 -7.48
C GLY A 157 -22.91 -10.78 -7.62
N ARG A 158 -23.31 -10.16 -6.51
CA ARG A 158 -23.87 -8.80 -6.50
C ARG A 158 -22.76 -7.78 -6.22
N VAL A 159 -22.36 -7.03 -7.23
CA VAL A 159 -21.28 -6.04 -7.20
C VAL A 159 -21.87 -4.65 -7.32
N TYR A 160 -21.60 -3.78 -6.34
CA TYR A 160 -21.95 -2.36 -6.36
C TYR A 160 -20.79 -1.58 -6.96
N LEU A 161 -21.03 -0.66 -7.88
CA LEU A 161 -20.02 0.18 -8.52
C LEU A 161 -20.50 1.63 -8.58
N ASP A 162 -19.63 2.54 -8.13
CA ASP A 162 -19.84 3.98 -8.22
C ASP A 162 -18.50 4.71 -8.13
N GLU A 163 -18.42 5.94 -8.65
CA GLU A 163 -17.23 6.76 -8.63
C GLU A 163 -17.27 7.81 -7.52
N THR A 164 -16.12 8.06 -6.93
CA THR A 164 -15.92 9.19 -6.03
C THR A 164 -14.72 10.05 -6.47
N TYR A 165 -14.71 11.30 -6.02
CA TYR A 165 -13.74 12.28 -6.48
C TYR A 165 -12.92 12.83 -5.32
N TYR A 166 -11.63 12.99 -5.59
CA TYR A 166 -10.68 13.59 -4.67
C TYR A 166 -9.91 14.71 -5.38
N SER A 167 -9.76 15.86 -4.74
CA SER A 167 -9.08 17.00 -5.37
C SER A 167 -7.57 16.77 -5.44
N VAL A 168 -6.95 17.18 -6.56
CA VAL A 168 -5.49 17.23 -6.66
C VAL A 168 -4.91 18.18 -5.60
N ARG A 169 -3.65 17.99 -5.24
CA ARG A 169 -2.93 18.89 -4.33
C ARG A 169 -2.93 20.33 -4.86
N SER A 170 -2.77 21.28 -3.96
CA SER A 170 -2.80 22.71 -4.29
C SER A 170 -1.72 23.14 -5.29
N ASP A 171 -0.55 22.49 -5.25
CA ASP A 171 0.57 22.70 -6.16
C ASP A 171 0.36 22.12 -7.57
N ALA A 172 -0.54 21.13 -7.71
CA ALA A 172 -0.89 20.47 -8.97
C ALA A 172 -2.17 21.02 -9.61
N ILE A 173 -2.78 22.09 -9.06
CA ILE A 173 -4.02 22.67 -9.58
C ILE A 173 -3.78 23.32 -10.94
N GLN A 174 -4.46 22.82 -11.95
CA GLN A 174 -4.51 23.46 -13.28
C GLN A 174 -5.48 24.64 -13.28
N ARG A 175 -5.09 25.67 -14.00
CA ARG A 175 -5.84 26.93 -14.12
C ARG A 175 -6.23 27.19 -15.58
N THR A 176 -7.25 28.00 -15.76
CA THR A 176 -7.63 28.57 -17.06
C THR A 176 -6.58 29.60 -17.52
N PRO A 177 -6.52 29.95 -18.81
CA PRO A 177 -5.57 30.99 -19.29
C PRO A 177 -5.66 32.33 -18.55
N ASP A 178 -6.85 32.66 -18.04
CA ASP A 178 -7.15 33.86 -17.24
C ASP A 178 -6.84 33.67 -15.74
N GLY A 179 -6.20 32.60 -15.35
CA GLY A 179 -5.72 32.36 -13.99
C GLY A 179 -6.78 31.75 -13.05
N GLY A 180 -8.03 31.55 -13.48
CA GLY A 180 -9.09 30.91 -12.70
C GLY A 180 -8.84 29.42 -12.48
N LYS A 181 -9.39 28.84 -11.40
CA LYS A 181 -9.39 27.39 -11.20
C LYS A 181 -10.41 26.73 -12.13
N LEU A 182 -10.04 25.61 -12.73
CA LEU A 182 -11.00 24.76 -13.43
C LEU A 182 -12.09 24.29 -12.44
N ARG A 183 -13.36 24.37 -12.84
CA ARG A 183 -14.52 24.04 -12.00
C ARG A 183 -15.11 22.66 -12.34
N GLY A 184 -15.95 22.14 -11.46
CA GLY A 184 -16.67 20.87 -11.64
C GLY A 184 -15.73 19.66 -11.71
N LEU A 185 -16.14 18.62 -12.41
CA LEU A 185 -15.38 17.37 -12.62
C LEU A 185 -14.28 17.58 -13.68
N SER A 186 -13.41 18.56 -13.45
CA SER A 186 -12.29 18.88 -14.30
C SER A 186 -11.07 18.01 -14.00
N ARG A 187 -9.96 18.25 -14.70
CA ARG A 187 -8.68 17.57 -14.46
C ARG A 187 -8.09 17.79 -13.06
N ASN A 188 -8.64 18.74 -12.30
CA ASN A 188 -8.31 18.96 -10.89
C ASN A 188 -8.99 17.98 -9.93
N GLN A 189 -9.83 17.08 -10.45
CA GLN A 189 -10.43 16.00 -9.68
C GLN A 189 -9.79 14.67 -10.09
N LEU A 190 -9.45 13.86 -9.11
CA LEU A 190 -9.00 12.48 -9.28
C LEU A 190 -10.23 11.58 -9.16
N CYS A 191 -10.57 10.86 -10.22
CA CYS A 191 -11.70 9.95 -10.25
C CYS A 191 -11.24 8.59 -9.72
N VAL A 192 -11.92 8.10 -8.70
CA VAL A 192 -11.69 6.79 -8.09
C VAL A 192 -12.96 5.98 -8.21
N GLY A 193 -12.92 4.91 -8.99
CA GLY A 193 -13.98 3.92 -9.03
C GLY A 193 -13.89 2.99 -7.83
N VAL A 194 -15.02 2.72 -7.21
CA VAL A 194 -15.16 1.81 -6.07
C VAL A 194 -16.13 0.71 -6.42
N ALA A 195 -15.62 -0.53 -6.51
CA ALA A 195 -16.44 -1.73 -6.65
C ALA A 195 -16.47 -2.48 -5.32
N CYS A 196 -17.62 -2.96 -4.88
CA CYS A 196 -17.71 -3.75 -3.66
C CYS A 196 -18.82 -4.81 -3.72
N THR A 197 -18.60 -5.89 -2.96
CA THR A 197 -19.64 -6.88 -2.59
C THR A 197 -19.96 -6.69 -1.10
N ASP A 198 -20.71 -7.60 -0.50
CA ASP A 198 -20.99 -7.54 0.94
C ASP A 198 -19.75 -7.74 1.80
N ASP A 199 -18.75 -8.48 1.32
CA ASP A 199 -17.57 -8.91 2.06
C ASP A 199 -16.24 -8.34 1.52
N ARG A 200 -16.20 -7.88 0.26
CA ARG A 200 -14.97 -7.41 -0.39
C ARG A 200 -15.16 -6.06 -1.06
N ILE A 201 -14.10 -5.27 -1.09
CA ILE A 201 -14.03 -4.01 -1.82
C ILE A 201 -12.82 -3.98 -2.75
N LEU A 202 -12.88 -3.11 -3.75
CA LEU A 202 -11.76 -2.76 -4.63
C LEU A 202 -11.87 -1.30 -5.02
N CYS A 203 -10.78 -0.54 -4.88
CA CYS A 203 -10.71 0.87 -5.26
C CYS A 203 -9.67 1.04 -6.36
N ILE A 204 -10.04 1.67 -7.47
CA ILE A 204 -9.15 1.86 -8.63
C ILE A 204 -9.15 3.33 -9.07
N PHE A 205 -7.97 3.86 -9.30
CA PHE A 205 -7.81 5.19 -9.90
C PHE A 205 -8.10 5.13 -11.39
N GLU A 206 -9.23 5.71 -11.82
CA GLU A 206 -9.63 5.75 -13.22
C GLU A 206 -9.00 6.88 -14.03
N GLY A 207 -8.45 7.88 -13.35
CA GLY A 207 -7.79 9.02 -14.00
C GLY A 207 -8.29 10.37 -13.51
N ASN A 208 -7.96 11.43 -14.25
CA ASN A 208 -8.38 12.79 -13.90
C ASN A 208 -9.70 13.13 -14.60
N GLY A 209 -10.50 13.94 -13.89
CA GLY A 209 -11.77 14.47 -14.39
C GLY A 209 -12.86 13.42 -14.43
N LYS A 210 -13.86 13.68 -15.28
CA LYS A 210 -15.00 12.80 -15.45
C LYS A 210 -14.55 11.41 -15.96
N PRO A 211 -15.16 10.30 -15.48
CA PRO A 211 -14.93 8.97 -16.01
C PRO A 211 -15.40 8.89 -17.48
N SER A 212 -15.01 7.85 -18.17
CA SER A 212 -15.49 7.53 -19.50
C SER A 212 -15.65 6.02 -19.63
N LYS A 213 -16.49 5.58 -20.55
CA LYS A 213 -16.72 4.16 -20.82
C LYS A 213 -15.44 3.35 -20.91
N TRP A 214 -14.44 3.85 -21.64
CA TRP A 214 -13.14 3.21 -21.79
C TRP A 214 -12.33 3.16 -20.48
N LYS A 215 -12.35 4.25 -19.69
CA LYS A 215 -11.61 4.30 -18.41
C LYS A 215 -12.20 3.30 -17.42
N THR A 216 -13.50 3.29 -17.24
CA THR A 216 -14.21 2.37 -16.34
C THR A 216 -14.06 0.92 -16.80
N LEU A 217 -14.19 0.64 -18.10
CA LEU A 217 -13.92 -0.68 -18.64
C LEU A 217 -12.49 -1.14 -18.36
N LYS A 218 -11.50 -0.30 -18.66
CA LYS A 218 -10.08 -0.61 -18.40
C LYS A 218 -9.79 -0.85 -16.91
N ALA A 219 -10.44 -0.08 -16.04
CA ALA A 219 -10.28 -0.19 -14.60
C ALA A 219 -10.81 -1.52 -14.05
N PHE A 220 -11.97 -1.99 -14.51
CA PHE A 220 -12.70 -3.06 -13.83
C PHE A 220 -12.84 -4.36 -14.60
N GLN A 221 -12.55 -4.43 -15.90
CA GLN A 221 -12.77 -5.63 -16.71
C GLN A 221 -12.08 -6.91 -16.22
N ASN A 222 -10.95 -6.77 -15.50
CA ASN A 222 -10.21 -7.90 -14.94
C ASN A 222 -10.58 -8.22 -13.49
N TYR A 223 -11.41 -7.38 -12.86
CA TYR A 223 -11.70 -7.46 -11.43
C TYR A 223 -13.16 -7.73 -11.10
N ILE A 224 -14.01 -7.80 -12.10
CA ILE A 224 -15.42 -8.21 -11.95
C ILE A 224 -15.63 -9.46 -12.78
N ALA A 225 -16.19 -10.49 -12.16
CA ALA A 225 -16.46 -11.77 -12.82
C ALA A 225 -17.59 -11.61 -13.85
N PRO A 226 -17.43 -12.17 -15.06
CA PRO A 226 -18.50 -12.19 -16.06
C PRO A 226 -19.80 -12.80 -15.51
N GLY A 227 -20.94 -12.26 -15.92
CA GLY A 227 -22.27 -12.71 -15.50
C GLY A 227 -22.70 -12.27 -14.10
N SER A 228 -21.89 -11.47 -13.39
CA SER A 228 -22.27 -10.86 -12.11
C SER A 228 -23.39 -9.85 -12.27
N THR A 229 -24.13 -9.54 -11.19
CA THR A 229 -25.10 -8.44 -11.16
C THR A 229 -24.36 -7.16 -10.78
N LEU A 230 -24.39 -6.15 -11.64
CA LEU A 230 -23.83 -4.83 -11.38
C LEU A 230 -24.94 -3.89 -10.89
N VAL A 231 -24.82 -3.45 -9.63
CA VAL A 231 -25.69 -2.45 -9.01
C VAL A 231 -25.00 -1.10 -9.12
N HIS A 232 -25.60 -0.18 -9.87
CA HIS A 232 -24.97 1.11 -10.14
C HIS A 232 -26.01 2.21 -10.37
N ASP A 233 -25.57 3.46 -10.41
CA ASP A 233 -26.37 4.56 -10.95
C ASP A 233 -26.52 4.41 -12.49
N MET A 234 -27.39 5.20 -13.08
CA MET A 234 -27.60 5.18 -14.56
C MET A 234 -26.44 5.85 -15.33
N GLU A 235 -25.22 5.92 -14.76
CA GLU A 235 -24.10 6.57 -15.44
C GLU A 235 -23.71 5.79 -16.70
N LYS A 236 -23.66 6.52 -17.83
CA LYS A 236 -23.38 5.93 -19.16
C LYS A 236 -22.00 5.32 -19.28
N THR A 237 -21.11 5.59 -18.33
CA THR A 237 -19.74 5.08 -18.30
C THR A 237 -19.65 3.59 -18.03
N HIS A 238 -20.67 2.99 -17.40
CA HIS A 238 -20.72 1.57 -17.07
C HIS A 238 -21.17 0.66 -18.23
N VAL A 239 -21.76 1.22 -19.30
CA VAL A 239 -22.37 0.43 -20.40
C VAL A 239 -21.38 -0.54 -21.04
N ASP A 240 -20.17 -0.05 -21.40
CA ASP A 240 -19.18 -0.91 -22.07
C ASP A 240 -18.66 -2.03 -21.16
N LEU A 241 -18.64 -1.81 -19.84
CA LEU A 241 -18.30 -2.83 -18.85
C LEU A 241 -19.41 -3.88 -18.74
N VAL A 242 -20.66 -3.45 -18.68
CA VAL A 242 -21.85 -4.34 -18.66
C VAL A 242 -21.84 -5.24 -19.89
N ASP A 243 -21.71 -4.65 -21.08
CA ASP A 243 -21.72 -5.39 -22.34
C ASP A 243 -20.54 -6.36 -22.46
N LYS A 244 -19.31 -5.91 -22.10
CA LYS A 244 -18.09 -6.71 -22.24
C LYS A 244 -18.09 -7.95 -21.35
N LEU A 245 -18.62 -7.83 -20.13
CA LEU A 245 -18.62 -8.92 -19.14
C LEU A 245 -19.98 -9.65 -19.07
N ASN A 246 -20.94 -9.32 -19.94
CA ASN A 246 -22.31 -9.85 -19.89
C ASN A 246 -22.93 -9.73 -18.49
N LEU A 247 -22.80 -8.55 -17.85
CA LEU A 247 -23.31 -8.32 -16.51
C LEU A 247 -24.83 -8.14 -16.54
N VAL A 248 -25.50 -8.56 -15.45
CA VAL A 248 -26.90 -8.19 -15.21
C VAL A 248 -26.92 -6.80 -14.62
N SER A 249 -27.37 -5.80 -15.41
CA SER A 249 -27.43 -4.40 -14.98
C SER A 249 -28.63 -4.16 -14.07
N GLU A 250 -28.37 -3.68 -12.85
CA GLU A 250 -29.36 -3.18 -11.89
C GLU A 250 -29.08 -1.69 -11.65
N ALA A 251 -29.61 -0.85 -12.53
CA ALA A 251 -29.37 0.58 -12.58
C ALA A 251 -30.47 1.39 -11.90
N TYR A 252 -30.06 2.41 -11.12
CA TYR A 252 -30.95 3.29 -10.37
C TYR A 252 -30.77 4.75 -10.78
N ASP A 253 -31.86 5.49 -10.99
CA ASP A 253 -31.78 6.92 -11.25
C ASP A 253 -31.34 7.66 -9.97
N GLU A 254 -30.25 8.41 -10.07
CA GLU A 254 -29.72 9.19 -8.95
C GLU A 254 -30.78 10.14 -8.37
N SER A 255 -31.65 10.73 -9.22
CA SER A 255 -32.71 11.65 -8.77
C SER A 255 -33.72 10.99 -7.87
N GLU A 256 -33.99 9.70 -8.06
CA GLU A 256 -34.94 8.91 -7.27
C GLU A 256 -34.33 8.42 -5.93
N ILE A 257 -33.06 8.13 -5.91
CA ILE A 257 -32.41 7.50 -4.74
C ILE A 257 -31.64 8.47 -3.83
N LYS A 258 -31.29 9.68 -4.29
CA LYS A 258 -30.46 10.65 -3.55
C LYS A 258 -31.02 11.08 -2.18
N HIS A 259 -32.33 11.00 -2.00
CA HIS A 259 -33.01 11.33 -0.73
C HIS A 259 -33.10 10.14 0.23
N LEU A 260 -32.79 8.93 -0.24
CA LEU A 260 -32.78 7.72 0.56
C LEU A 260 -31.50 7.62 1.37
N THR A 261 -31.62 7.24 2.63
CA THR A 261 -30.48 7.13 3.56
C THR A 261 -30.29 5.71 4.08
N GLY A 262 -29.06 5.36 4.41
CA GLY A 262 -28.68 4.05 4.92
C GLY A 262 -29.13 2.92 3.99
N LYS A 263 -29.58 1.82 4.54
CA LYS A 263 -29.99 0.61 3.79
C LYS A 263 -31.20 0.80 2.85
N LYS A 264 -31.90 1.93 2.92
CA LYS A 264 -32.96 2.24 1.99
C LYS A 264 -32.43 2.69 0.61
N ASN A 265 -31.22 3.24 0.58
CA ASN A 265 -30.57 3.59 -0.67
C ASN A 265 -29.95 2.31 -1.29
N PRO A 266 -30.28 1.95 -2.54
CA PRO A 266 -29.72 0.76 -3.19
C PRO A 266 -28.19 0.76 -3.27
N LEU A 267 -27.55 1.95 -3.33
CA LEU A 267 -26.10 2.14 -3.39
C LEU A 267 -25.47 2.36 -2.00
N TYR A 268 -26.21 2.09 -0.90
CA TYR A 268 -25.72 2.37 0.45
C TYR A 268 -24.35 1.74 0.73
N ARG A 269 -24.10 0.56 0.19
CA ARG A 269 -22.88 -0.20 0.44
C ARG A 269 -21.64 0.51 -0.12
N VAL A 270 -21.68 0.94 -1.37
CA VAL A 270 -20.60 1.70 -2.01
C VAL A 270 -20.45 3.08 -1.38
N ASN A 271 -21.56 3.72 -0.99
CA ASN A 271 -21.55 5.01 -0.31
C ASN A 271 -20.85 4.96 1.06
N GLU A 272 -21.02 3.89 1.85
CA GLU A 272 -20.24 3.67 3.08
C GLU A 272 -18.73 3.58 2.79
N VAL A 273 -18.36 2.86 1.74
CA VAL A 273 -16.95 2.74 1.33
C VAL A 273 -16.39 4.11 0.93
N HIS A 274 -17.15 4.93 0.19
CA HIS A 274 -16.75 6.30 -0.17
C HIS A 274 -16.42 7.17 1.05
N VAL A 275 -17.27 7.13 2.09
CA VAL A 275 -17.03 7.89 3.33
C VAL A 275 -15.73 7.44 4.00
N ARG A 276 -15.51 6.14 4.14
CA ARG A 276 -14.31 5.57 4.77
C ARG A 276 -13.06 5.87 3.94
N LEU A 277 -13.14 5.75 2.61
CA LEU A 277 -12.06 6.06 1.68
C LEU A 277 -11.64 7.54 1.79
N LYS A 278 -12.60 8.46 1.81
CA LYS A 278 -12.31 9.89 1.98
C LYS A 278 -11.59 10.17 3.30
N ASN A 279 -12.04 9.55 4.40
CA ASN A 279 -11.38 9.69 5.70
C ASN A 279 -9.94 9.15 5.68
N PHE A 280 -9.74 7.99 5.04
CA PHE A 280 -8.41 7.41 4.86
C PHE A 280 -7.49 8.33 4.04
N LEU A 281 -7.94 8.80 2.89
CA LEU A 281 -7.15 9.69 2.03
C LEU A 281 -6.84 11.03 2.73
N HIS A 282 -7.78 11.57 3.52
CA HIS A 282 -7.51 12.76 4.33
C HIS A 282 -6.43 12.53 5.40
N ALA A 283 -6.40 11.38 6.03
CA ALA A 283 -5.35 11.03 6.99
C ALA A 283 -3.95 10.94 6.34
N HIS A 284 -3.89 10.59 5.05
CA HIS A 284 -2.67 10.45 4.26
C HIS A 284 -2.40 11.64 3.30
N ASN A 285 -2.87 12.80 3.58
CA ASN A 285 -2.99 14.00 2.74
C ASN A 285 -1.70 14.52 2.04
N SER A 286 -0.59 13.81 2.08
CA SER A 286 0.69 14.24 1.45
C SER A 286 1.10 13.41 0.23
N PHE A 287 0.19 12.61 -0.33
CA PHE A 287 0.49 11.83 -1.53
C PHE A 287 0.37 12.67 -2.81
N ASN A 288 1.17 12.33 -3.81
CA ASN A 288 1.02 12.82 -5.17
C ASN A 288 0.09 11.88 -5.97
N ARG A 289 -0.28 12.32 -7.18
CA ARG A 289 -1.19 11.57 -8.06
C ARG A 289 -0.66 10.17 -8.41
N GLU A 290 0.63 10.07 -8.67
CA GLU A 290 1.31 8.83 -9.10
C GLU A 290 1.24 7.75 -8.03
N SER A 291 1.23 8.14 -6.75
CA SER A 291 1.13 7.20 -5.63
C SER A 291 -0.30 6.91 -5.17
N LEU A 292 -1.33 7.56 -5.76
CA LEU A 292 -2.71 7.38 -5.33
C LEU A 292 -3.15 5.91 -5.38
N GLN A 293 -2.86 5.18 -6.46
CA GLN A 293 -3.24 3.76 -6.55
C GLN A 293 -2.66 2.92 -5.42
N GLY A 294 -1.41 3.17 -5.02
CA GLY A 294 -0.82 2.48 -3.88
C GLY A 294 -1.58 2.71 -2.56
N TYR A 295 -2.05 3.94 -2.32
CA TYR A 295 -2.91 4.24 -1.16
C TYR A 295 -4.28 3.56 -1.28
N LEU A 296 -4.86 3.49 -2.48
CA LEU A 296 -6.12 2.76 -2.72
C LEU A 296 -5.94 1.26 -2.45
N ASP A 297 -4.82 0.69 -2.84
CA ASP A 297 -4.48 -0.71 -2.57
C ASP A 297 -4.33 -0.98 -1.06
N ILE A 298 -3.70 -0.06 -0.31
CA ILE A 298 -3.65 -0.16 1.17
C ILE A 298 -5.04 -0.04 1.79
N PHE A 299 -5.85 0.92 1.35
CA PHE A 299 -7.21 1.06 1.85
C PHE A 299 -8.03 -0.21 1.58
N THR A 300 -7.97 -0.73 0.36
CA THR A 300 -8.59 -1.99 -0.03
C THR A 300 -8.12 -3.14 0.88
N PHE A 301 -6.81 -3.24 1.14
CA PHE A 301 -6.24 -4.23 2.04
C PHE A 301 -6.71 -4.06 3.49
N ALA A 302 -6.79 -2.83 3.98
CA ALA A 302 -7.26 -2.55 5.33
C ALA A 302 -8.73 -2.90 5.53
N MET A 303 -9.55 -2.77 4.49
CA MET A 303 -11.00 -3.00 4.55
C MET A 303 -11.42 -4.45 4.28
N ASN A 304 -10.67 -5.18 3.43
CA ASN A 304 -10.97 -6.57 3.09
C ASN A 304 -10.57 -7.55 4.20
N PRO A 305 -11.13 -8.77 4.26
CA PRO A 305 -10.66 -9.82 5.17
C PRO A 305 -9.15 -10.12 5.00
N PRO A 306 -8.48 -10.58 6.07
CA PRO A 306 -8.98 -10.81 7.43
C PRO A 306 -9.24 -9.51 8.18
N SER A 307 -10.15 -9.53 9.17
CA SER A 307 -10.53 -8.32 9.94
C SER A 307 -9.57 -8.04 11.10
N GLU A 308 -8.90 -9.07 11.60
CA GLU A 308 -7.98 -8.96 12.73
C GLU A 308 -6.64 -8.34 12.25
N PRO A 309 -6.13 -7.28 12.91
CA PRO A 309 -4.93 -6.58 12.48
C PRO A 309 -3.67 -7.44 12.39
N LEU A 310 -3.47 -8.39 13.29
CA LEU A 310 -2.29 -9.28 13.24
C LEU A 310 -2.37 -10.29 12.11
N GLU A 311 -3.55 -10.78 11.77
CA GLU A 311 -3.77 -11.64 10.60
C GLU A 311 -3.49 -10.87 9.29
N LYS A 312 -3.80 -9.57 9.25
CA LYS A 312 -3.41 -8.71 8.12
C LYS A 312 -1.89 -8.56 8.01
N VAL A 313 -1.20 -8.37 9.13
CA VAL A 313 0.27 -8.33 9.14
C VAL A 313 0.84 -9.65 8.65
N GLU A 314 0.33 -10.77 9.14
CA GLU A 314 0.71 -12.11 8.69
C GLU A 314 0.52 -12.26 7.17
N LEU A 315 -0.67 -11.91 6.67
CA LEU A 315 -0.96 -11.97 5.23
C LEU A 315 0.03 -11.11 4.43
N LEU A 316 0.27 -9.86 4.83
CA LEU A 316 1.20 -8.97 4.13
C LEU A 316 2.63 -9.50 4.14
N LEU A 317 3.12 -10.01 5.27
CA LEU A 317 4.46 -10.59 5.35
C LEU A 317 4.58 -11.84 4.48
N ASN A 318 3.58 -12.73 4.50
CA ASN A 318 3.53 -13.89 3.62
C ASN A 318 3.57 -13.50 2.13
N LEU A 319 2.81 -12.47 1.74
CA LEU A 319 2.85 -11.93 0.38
C LEU A 319 4.23 -11.37 0.07
N ALA A 320 4.80 -10.56 0.96
CA ALA A 320 6.11 -9.93 0.79
C ALA A 320 7.25 -10.94 0.59
N PHE A 321 7.23 -12.08 1.28
CA PHE A 321 8.19 -13.15 1.08
C PHE A 321 7.98 -13.98 -0.19
N LYS A 322 6.74 -14.07 -0.69
CA LYS A 322 6.39 -14.86 -1.88
C LYS A 322 6.45 -14.06 -3.18
N THR A 323 6.37 -12.75 -3.10
CA THR A 323 6.36 -11.87 -4.29
C THR A 323 7.79 -11.56 -4.71
N SER A 324 8.13 -11.93 -5.95
CA SER A 324 9.45 -11.67 -6.55
C SER A 324 9.53 -10.22 -7.07
N ILE A 325 9.58 -9.27 -6.16
CA ILE A 325 9.69 -7.84 -6.47
C ILE A 325 10.73 -7.21 -5.55
N THR A 326 11.62 -6.41 -6.13
CA THR A 326 12.62 -5.63 -5.38
C THR A 326 12.42 -4.14 -5.65
N LEU A 327 12.75 -3.32 -4.68
CA LEU A 327 12.88 -1.88 -4.84
C LEU A 327 14.13 -1.43 -4.07
N ARG A 328 15.03 -0.72 -4.73
CA ARG A 328 16.22 -0.18 -4.08
C ARG A 328 16.00 1.27 -3.70
N TYR A 329 16.50 1.67 -2.54
CA TYR A 329 16.38 3.04 -2.05
C TYR A 329 16.86 4.08 -3.06
N ARG A 330 17.96 3.80 -3.76
CA ARG A 330 18.50 4.70 -4.78
C ARG A 330 17.58 4.85 -5.99
N GLU A 331 16.92 3.79 -6.41
CA GLU A 331 15.99 3.81 -7.55
C GLU A 331 14.80 4.73 -7.26
N LEU A 332 14.28 4.70 -6.04
CA LEU A 332 13.15 5.55 -5.64
C LEU A 332 13.51 7.05 -5.55
N PHE A 333 14.71 7.38 -5.08
CA PHE A 333 15.08 8.77 -4.79
C PHE A 333 16.01 9.41 -5.82
N SER A 334 16.58 8.65 -6.79
CA SER A 334 17.36 9.22 -7.89
C SER A 334 16.48 9.84 -8.99
N GLN A 335 15.28 9.32 -9.19
CA GLN A 335 14.32 9.86 -10.18
C GLN A 335 13.75 11.23 -9.80
N ASN A 336 13.90 11.67 -8.55
CA ASN A 336 13.41 12.98 -8.08
C ASN A 336 14.48 14.10 -8.15
N GLN A 337 15.61 13.92 -8.83
CA GLN A 337 16.65 14.94 -9.00
C GLN A 337 16.69 15.54 -10.43
N GLU A 338 15.81 15.08 -11.31
CA GLU A 338 15.74 15.56 -12.71
C GLU A 338 14.51 16.46 -13.01
N ASP A 339 13.75 16.88 -11.95
CA ASP A 339 12.63 17.83 -12.10
C ASP A 339 12.95 19.20 -11.46
#